data_5fb4d72dd88a2339ec03f0bf44f471cd
#
_entry.id   5fb4d72dd88a2339ec03f0bf44f471cd
#
_cell.length_a   1.000
_cell.length_b   1.000
_cell.length_c   1.000
_cell.angle_alpha   90.00
_cell.angle_beta   90.00
_cell.angle_gamma   90.00
#
_symmetry.space_group_name_H-M   'P 1'
#
loop_
_entity.id
_entity.type
_entity.pdbx_description
1 polymer ?
#
loop_
_entity_poly.entity_id
_entity_poly.type
_entity_poly.pdbx_seq_one_letter_code
_entity_poly.pdbx_strand_id
1 'polypeptide(L)'
;CVALANPDLERILRTVEPRSTPVVIAKQLQWVQAHSVQAERNSFEAVLNAWSAAKSEGNMNRLLGFYAPDFQSYKKMPLSEWATVLQAESQALKGRPVHLKDKAYLRWTDSADTMVVTFGEVAEGARTGPIKRQYWTRRGQQWQIFFEGVIG
;
A
#
# COMPACT_ATOMS: atom_id res chain seq x y z
N CYS A 1 10.46 3.35 -23.49
CA CYS A 1 9.36 4.31 -23.67
C CYS A 1 8.09 3.58 -24.07
N VAL A 2 6.95 3.99 -23.51
CA VAL A 2 5.62 3.57 -23.98
C VAL A 2 5.03 4.76 -24.73
N ALA A 3 4.71 4.58 -26.02
CA ALA A 3 4.05 5.57 -26.83
C ALA A 3 2.64 5.09 -27.16
N LEU A 4 1.66 5.97 -27.02
CA LEU A 4 0.27 5.73 -27.34
C LEU A 4 -0.22 6.81 -28.32
N ALA A 5 -1.20 6.46 -29.15
CA ALA A 5 -1.90 7.46 -29.94
C ALA A 5 -2.68 8.41 -29.03
N ASN A 6 -2.76 9.70 -29.36
CA ASN A 6 -3.43 10.69 -28.51
C ASN A 6 -4.86 10.33 -28.10
N PRO A 7 -5.72 9.78 -28.99
CA PRO A 7 -7.07 9.38 -28.59
C PRO A 7 -7.11 8.26 -27.54
N ASP A 8 -6.16 7.32 -27.61
CA ASP A 8 -6.05 6.23 -26.63
C ASP A 8 -5.54 6.75 -25.30
N LEU A 9 -4.55 7.66 -25.34
CA LEU A 9 -4.04 8.32 -24.14
C LEU A 9 -5.14 9.13 -23.44
N GLU A 10 -5.93 9.92 -24.18
CA GLU A 10 -7.03 10.67 -23.62
C GLU A 10 -8.08 9.77 -22.95
N ARG A 11 -8.40 8.63 -23.59
CA ARG A 11 -9.33 7.64 -23.03
C ARG A 11 -8.80 7.06 -21.72
N ILE A 12 -7.51 6.70 -21.66
CA ILE A 12 -6.86 6.20 -20.44
C ILE A 12 -6.90 7.27 -19.36
N LEU A 13 -6.51 8.50 -19.65
CA LEU A 13 -6.46 9.60 -18.70
C LEU A 13 -7.82 9.91 -18.02
N ARG A 14 -8.93 9.59 -18.70
CA ARG A 14 -10.28 9.74 -18.12
C ARG A 14 -10.66 8.63 -17.14
N THR A 15 -9.92 7.51 -17.12
CA THR A 15 -10.24 6.32 -16.34
C THR A 15 -9.25 6.04 -15.21
N VAL A 16 -8.09 6.69 -15.24
CA VAL A 16 -7.03 6.48 -14.23
C VAL A 16 -7.06 7.57 -13.17
N GLU A 17 -6.74 7.16 -11.95
CA GLU A 17 -6.46 8.09 -10.85
C GLU A 17 -4.96 8.40 -10.85
N PRO A 18 -4.57 9.66 -11.11
CA PRO A 18 -3.17 10.06 -11.05
C PRO A 18 -2.53 9.69 -9.72
N ARG A 19 -1.32 9.15 -9.76
CA ARG A 19 -0.51 8.68 -8.61
C ARG A 19 -0.97 7.37 -7.96
N SER A 20 -2.25 7.01 -7.99
CA SER A 20 -2.72 5.76 -7.37
C SER A 20 -2.82 4.60 -8.36
N THR A 21 -3.12 4.86 -9.64
CA THR A 21 -3.20 3.81 -10.65
C THR A 21 -1.81 3.33 -11.07
N PRO A 22 -1.43 2.08 -10.79
CA PRO A 22 -0.14 1.55 -11.18
C PRO A 22 -0.08 1.32 -12.70
N VAL A 23 1.07 1.59 -13.29
CA VAL A 23 1.40 1.21 -14.68
C VAL A 23 2.38 0.05 -14.63
N VAL A 24 2.00 -1.07 -15.24
CA VAL A 24 2.81 -2.29 -15.29
C VAL A 24 3.30 -2.52 -16.71
N ILE A 25 4.63 -2.60 -16.86
CA ILE A 25 5.28 -2.95 -18.13
C ILE A 25 5.87 -4.35 -17.95
N ALA A 26 5.32 -5.33 -18.63
CA ALA A 26 5.73 -6.73 -18.53
C ALA A 26 5.99 -7.32 -19.92
N LYS A 27 6.90 -8.30 -20.02
CA LYS A 27 7.15 -9.04 -21.26
C LYS A 27 5.95 -9.88 -21.67
N GLN A 28 5.23 -10.41 -20.68
CA GLN A 28 4.06 -11.25 -20.88
C GLN A 28 3.05 -11.01 -19.75
N LEU A 29 1.78 -10.92 -20.11
CA LEU A 29 0.68 -10.86 -19.16
C LEU A 29 0.15 -12.27 -18.93
N GLN A 30 -0.06 -12.65 -17.67
CA GLN A 30 -0.76 -13.87 -17.29
C GLN A 30 -2.20 -13.51 -16.92
N TRP A 31 -3.14 -14.04 -17.71
CA TRP A 31 -4.55 -13.89 -17.43
C TRP A 31 -4.98 -14.91 -16.37
N VAL A 32 -5.57 -14.41 -15.29
CA VAL A 32 -6.07 -15.22 -14.18
C VAL A 32 -7.57 -15.01 -14.01
N GLN A 33 -8.23 -15.95 -13.35
CA GLN A 33 -9.67 -15.84 -13.13
C GLN A 33 -9.97 -14.77 -12.08
N ALA A 34 -10.96 -13.92 -12.34
CA ALA A 34 -11.32 -12.78 -11.49
C ALA A 34 -11.63 -13.18 -10.04
N HIS A 35 -12.29 -14.33 -9.83
CA HIS A 35 -12.65 -14.78 -8.49
C HIS A 35 -11.44 -15.17 -7.62
N SER A 36 -10.37 -15.73 -8.21
CA SER A 36 -9.15 -16.06 -7.46
C SER A 36 -8.40 -14.81 -7.02
N VAL A 37 -8.33 -13.80 -7.88
CA VAL A 37 -7.75 -12.49 -7.56
C VAL A 37 -8.56 -11.79 -6.47
N GLN A 38 -9.89 -11.87 -6.54
CA GLN A 38 -10.77 -11.24 -5.55
C GLN A 38 -10.62 -11.89 -4.16
N ALA A 39 -10.51 -13.21 -4.09
CA ALA A 39 -10.32 -13.92 -2.82
C ALA A 39 -8.97 -13.55 -2.16
N GLU A 40 -7.90 -13.50 -2.96
CA GLU A 40 -6.58 -13.09 -2.48
C GLU A 40 -6.58 -11.62 -2.02
N ARG A 41 -7.21 -10.74 -2.78
CA ARG A 41 -7.38 -9.34 -2.43
C ARG A 41 -8.13 -9.17 -1.11
N ASN A 42 -9.23 -9.87 -0.92
CA ASN A 42 -10.03 -9.81 0.31
C ASN A 42 -9.22 -10.27 1.53
N SER A 43 -8.44 -11.34 1.37
CA SER A 43 -7.55 -11.86 2.42
C SER A 43 -6.47 -10.82 2.79
N PHE A 44 -5.83 -10.21 1.79
CA PHE A 44 -4.84 -9.17 2.02
C PHE A 44 -5.45 -7.90 2.62
N GLU A 45 -6.65 -7.52 2.21
CA GLU A 45 -7.35 -6.35 2.73
C GLU A 45 -7.64 -6.45 4.24
N ALA A 46 -7.89 -7.66 4.75
CA ALA A 46 -8.02 -7.90 6.18
C ALA A 46 -6.73 -7.56 6.94
N VAL A 47 -5.57 -7.93 6.38
CA VAL A 47 -4.24 -7.58 6.95
C VAL A 47 -4.00 -6.08 6.91
N LEU A 48 -4.30 -5.42 5.79
CA LEU A 48 -4.14 -3.98 5.62
C LEU A 48 -5.04 -3.20 6.60
N ASN A 49 -6.26 -3.65 6.80
CA ASN A 49 -7.18 -3.06 7.78
C ASN A 49 -6.68 -3.25 9.21
N ALA A 50 -6.10 -4.40 9.54
CA ALA A 50 -5.50 -4.65 10.85
C ALA A 50 -4.29 -3.74 11.12
N TRP A 51 -3.46 -3.49 10.11
CA TRP A 51 -2.38 -2.50 10.17
C TRP A 51 -2.92 -1.09 10.45
N SER A 52 -3.93 -0.66 9.71
CA SER A 52 -4.56 0.66 9.88
C SER A 52 -5.16 0.82 11.27
N ALA A 53 -5.83 -0.20 11.80
CA ALA A 53 -6.38 -0.21 13.15
C ALA A 53 -5.30 -0.08 14.22
N ALA A 54 -4.21 -0.88 14.12
CA ALA A 54 -3.10 -0.80 15.06
C ALA A 54 -2.46 0.60 15.12
N LYS A 55 -2.36 1.26 13.95
CA LYS A 55 -1.86 2.63 13.85
C LYS A 55 -2.81 3.64 14.52
N SER A 56 -4.10 3.53 14.27
CA SER A 56 -5.12 4.42 14.84
C SER A 56 -5.23 4.27 16.35
N GLU A 57 -5.13 3.03 16.85
CA GLU A 57 -5.18 2.71 18.29
C GLU A 57 -3.90 3.10 19.05
N GLY A 58 -2.82 3.41 18.36
CA GLY A 58 -1.52 3.69 18.98
C GLY A 58 -0.81 2.45 19.53
N ASN A 59 -1.21 1.26 19.11
CA ASN A 59 -0.58 0.01 19.51
C ASN A 59 0.70 -0.22 18.72
N MET A 60 1.81 0.39 19.18
CA MET A 60 3.09 0.37 18.49
C MET A 60 3.68 -1.04 18.38
N ASN A 61 3.53 -1.90 19.39
CA ASN A 61 4.02 -3.28 19.31
C ASN A 61 3.33 -4.06 18.19
N ARG A 62 2.00 -3.95 18.10
CA ARG A 62 1.23 -4.58 17.03
C ARG A 62 1.54 -3.96 15.68
N LEU A 63 1.63 -2.63 15.60
CA LEU A 63 1.95 -1.90 14.38
C LEU A 63 3.31 -2.31 13.80
N LEU A 64 4.35 -2.32 14.62
CA LEU A 64 5.70 -2.71 14.20
C LEU A 64 5.80 -4.18 13.80
N GLY A 65 4.92 -5.04 14.30
CA GLY A 65 4.83 -6.45 13.89
C GLY A 65 4.44 -6.65 12.42
N PHE A 66 3.84 -5.65 11.78
CA PHE A 66 3.55 -5.68 10.34
C PHE A 66 4.77 -5.36 9.47
N TYR A 67 5.88 -4.90 10.04
CA TYR A 67 7.07 -4.49 9.29
C TYR A 67 8.13 -5.58 9.31
N ALA A 68 8.75 -5.80 8.16
CA ALA A 68 9.85 -6.75 8.04
C ALA A 68 11.14 -6.22 8.72
N PRO A 69 12.00 -7.10 9.23
CA PRO A 69 13.27 -6.67 9.87
C PRO A 69 14.20 -5.90 8.92
N ASP A 70 14.12 -6.19 7.62
CA ASP A 70 14.88 -5.55 6.54
C ASP A 70 14.14 -4.40 5.87
N PHE A 71 13.13 -3.84 6.54
CA PHE A 71 12.36 -2.71 6.07
C PHE A 71 13.23 -1.49 5.76
N GLN A 72 12.89 -0.80 4.67
CA GLN A 72 13.40 0.53 4.35
C GLN A 72 12.28 1.46 3.88
N SER A 73 12.29 2.70 4.35
CA SER A 73 11.37 3.73 3.85
C SER A 73 11.89 4.36 2.54
N TYR A 74 11.04 5.14 1.89
CA TYR A 74 11.43 5.95 0.71
C TYR A 74 12.57 6.95 1.00
N LYS A 75 12.82 7.29 2.26
CA LYS A 75 13.96 8.10 2.72
C LYS A 75 15.16 7.27 3.13
N LYS A 76 15.15 5.96 2.83
CA LYS A 76 16.17 4.98 3.22
C LYS A 76 16.33 4.81 4.75
N MET A 77 15.31 5.18 5.51
CA MET A 77 15.31 4.98 6.97
C MET A 77 15.03 3.50 7.28
N PRO A 78 15.83 2.86 8.14
CA PRO A 78 15.53 1.52 8.64
C PRO A 78 14.32 1.54 9.58
N LEU A 79 13.81 0.37 9.96
CA LEU A 79 12.63 0.26 10.82
C LEU A 79 12.81 0.97 12.17
N SER A 80 14.00 0.91 12.75
CA SER A 80 14.31 1.57 14.04
C SER A 80 14.09 3.09 14.01
N GLU A 81 14.44 3.73 12.91
CA GLU A 81 14.19 5.18 12.72
C GLU A 81 12.74 5.44 12.27
N TRP A 82 12.21 4.59 11.39
CA TRP A 82 10.84 4.71 10.90
C TRP A 82 9.79 4.55 12.01
N ALA A 83 10.09 3.76 13.04
CA ALA A 83 9.24 3.61 14.21
C ALA A 83 8.93 4.95 14.90
N THR A 84 9.89 5.89 14.92
CA THR A 84 9.67 7.24 15.46
C THR A 84 8.67 8.03 14.61
N VAL A 85 8.72 7.89 13.28
CA VAL A 85 7.76 8.52 12.36
C VAL A 85 6.37 7.93 12.58
N LEU A 86 6.25 6.61 12.63
CA LEU A 86 4.99 5.92 12.87
C LEU A 86 4.38 6.30 14.22
N GLN A 87 5.20 6.44 15.26
CA GLN A 87 4.75 6.87 16.57
C GLN A 87 4.18 8.30 16.53
N ALA A 88 4.89 9.22 15.87
CA ALA A 88 4.44 10.60 15.71
C ALA A 88 3.12 10.67 14.91
N GLU A 89 3.02 9.92 13.81
CA GLU A 89 1.79 9.84 13.00
C GLU A 89 0.63 9.28 13.81
N SER A 90 0.85 8.19 14.56
CA SER A 90 -0.16 7.57 15.41
C SER A 90 -0.64 8.52 16.53
N GLN A 91 0.26 9.22 17.18
CA GLN A 91 -0.08 10.23 18.20
C GLN A 91 -0.90 11.39 17.61
N ALA A 92 -0.57 11.82 16.39
CA ALA A 92 -1.31 12.88 15.70
C ALA A 92 -2.76 12.48 15.36
N LEU A 93 -3.03 11.19 15.21
CA LEU A 93 -4.39 10.67 15.00
C LEU A 93 -5.27 10.83 16.24
N LYS A 94 -4.69 10.82 17.45
CA LYS A 94 -5.44 10.92 18.73
C LYS A 94 -6.56 9.86 18.85
N GLY A 95 -6.29 8.63 18.42
CA GLY A 95 -7.26 7.53 18.41
C GLY A 95 -8.32 7.63 17.30
N ARG A 96 -8.28 8.63 16.43
CA ARG A 96 -9.23 8.73 15.32
C ARG A 96 -8.98 7.61 14.30
N PRO A 97 -10.03 6.94 13.84
CA PRO A 97 -9.90 5.97 12.76
C PRO A 97 -9.30 6.57 11.48
N VAL A 98 -8.59 5.74 10.76
CA VAL A 98 -8.06 6.08 9.44
C VAL A 98 -8.84 5.32 8.38
N HIS A 99 -9.33 6.04 7.38
CA HIS A 99 -9.97 5.47 6.21
C HIS A 99 -8.97 5.37 5.06
N LEU A 100 -8.81 4.17 4.54
CA LEU A 100 -7.95 3.90 3.39
C LEU A 100 -8.78 4.05 2.12
N LYS A 101 -8.56 5.15 1.39
CA LYS A 101 -9.30 5.53 0.17
C LYS A 101 -8.51 5.19 -1.09
N ASP A 102 -9.23 5.01 -2.18
CA ASP A 102 -8.68 4.85 -3.54
C ASP A 102 -7.59 3.78 -3.62
N LYS A 103 -7.88 2.62 -3.01
CA LYS A 103 -6.93 1.51 -2.90
C LYS A 103 -6.67 0.87 -4.26
N ALA A 104 -5.41 0.83 -4.68
CA ALA A 104 -4.95 0.09 -5.85
C ALA A 104 -4.00 -1.02 -5.40
N TYR A 105 -4.17 -2.23 -5.97
CA TYR A 105 -3.41 -3.42 -5.64
C TYR A 105 -2.68 -3.94 -6.86
N LEU A 106 -1.40 -4.29 -6.69
CA LEU A 106 -0.60 -4.97 -7.69
C LEU A 106 0.04 -6.21 -7.05
N ARG A 107 -0.26 -7.37 -7.60
CA ARG A 107 0.33 -8.63 -7.18
C ARG A 107 1.58 -8.91 -8.02
N TRP A 108 2.71 -9.19 -7.36
CA TRP A 108 3.97 -9.52 -8.01
C TRP A 108 4.50 -10.85 -7.48
N THR A 109 4.78 -11.78 -8.39
CA THR A 109 5.17 -13.15 -8.02
C THR A 109 6.50 -13.60 -8.61
N ASP A 110 7.19 -12.76 -9.41
CA ASP A 110 8.37 -13.17 -10.18
C ASP A 110 9.58 -13.54 -9.29
N SER A 111 9.82 -12.81 -8.22
CA SER A 111 10.99 -13.01 -7.35
C SER A 111 10.62 -13.38 -5.91
N ALA A 112 9.55 -12.84 -5.42
CA ALA A 112 9.00 -13.09 -4.09
C ALA A 112 7.51 -12.83 -4.10
N ASP A 113 6.80 -13.41 -3.15
CA ASP A 113 5.38 -13.18 -2.96
C ASP A 113 5.15 -11.74 -2.48
N THR A 114 4.85 -10.83 -3.39
CA THR A 114 4.77 -9.40 -3.11
C THR A 114 3.40 -8.84 -3.47
N MET A 115 2.84 -8.04 -2.57
CA MET A 115 1.68 -7.19 -2.83
C MET A 115 2.10 -5.73 -2.70
N VAL A 116 1.87 -4.96 -3.76
CA VAL A 116 2.02 -3.51 -3.72
C VAL A 116 0.65 -2.89 -3.56
N VAL A 117 0.47 -2.09 -2.53
CA VAL A 117 -0.78 -1.35 -2.31
C VAL A 117 -0.50 0.13 -2.26
N THR A 118 -1.34 0.89 -2.96
CA THR A 118 -1.36 2.36 -2.92
C THR A 118 -2.72 2.81 -2.41
N PHE A 119 -2.75 3.76 -1.50
CA PHE A 119 -3.98 4.27 -0.90
C PHE A 119 -3.81 5.69 -0.38
N GLY A 120 -4.91 6.42 -0.30
CA GLY A 120 -5.01 7.66 0.47
C GLY A 120 -5.27 7.34 1.93
N GLU A 121 -4.42 7.83 2.85
CA GLU A 121 -4.60 7.66 4.29
C GLU A 121 -5.31 8.89 4.85
N VAL A 122 -6.61 8.79 5.12
CA VAL A 122 -7.45 9.92 5.53
C VAL A 122 -7.98 9.69 6.95
N ALA A 123 -7.58 10.52 7.90
CA ALA A 123 -8.11 10.47 9.26
C ALA A 123 -9.59 10.85 9.29
N GLU A 124 -10.34 10.25 10.19
CA GLU A 124 -11.76 10.58 10.39
C GLU A 124 -11.94 12.08 10.64
N GLY A 125 -12.89 12.69 9.91
CA GLY A 125 -13.14 14.13 9.96
C GLY A 125 -12.23 14.98 9.07
N ALA A 126 -11.16 14.41 8.48
CA ALA A 126 -10.33 15.08 7.49
C ALA A 126 -10.90 14.93 6.06
N ARG A 127 -10.61 15.91 5.20
CA ARG A 127 -11.01 15.86 3.78
C ARG A 127 -9.98 15.14 2.92
N THR A 128 -8.72 15.26 3.26
CA THR A 128 -7.58 14.72 2.52
C THR A 128 -6.54 14.16 3.49
N GLY A 129 -5.62 13.38 2.95
CA GLY A 129 -4.48 12.84 3.67
C GLY A 129 -3.38 12.42 2.70
N PRO A 130 -2.23 11.97 3.19
CA PRO A 130 -1.13 11.55 2.34
C PRO A 130 -1.50 10.34 1.50
N ILE A 131 -0.96 10.28 0.29
CA ILE A 131 -1.01 9.07 -0.53
C ILE A 131 0.21 8.25 -0.21
N LYS A 132 -0.01 7.03 0.26
CA LYS A 132 1.04 6.08 0.63
C LYS A 132 1.09 4.90 -0.33
N ARG A 133 2.28 4.37 -0.49
CA ARG A 133 2.52 3.11 -1.18
C ARG A 133 3.33 2.20 -0.28
N GLN A 134 2.83 0.97 -0.11
CA GLN A 134 3.47 -0.07 0.69
C GLN A 134 3.75 -1.28 -0.18
N TYR A 135 4.92 -1.87 0.02
CA TYR A 135 5.31 -3.16 -0.56
C TYR A 135 5.35 -4.19 0.56
N TRP A 136 4.47 -5.16 0.44
CA TRP A 136 4.34 -6.26 1.39
C TRP A 136 4.90 -7.53 0.78
N THR A 137 5.63 -8.29 1.57
CA THR A 137 6.10 -9.63 1.18
C THR A 137 5.50 -10.67 2.11
N ARG A 138 5.15 -11.83 1.56
CA ARG A 138 4.69 -12.95 2.35
C ARG A 138 5.86 -13.87 2.69
N ARG A 139 6.17 -13.97 3.97
CA ARG A 139 7.18 -14.88 4.52
C ARG A 139 6.47 -15.93 5.37
N GLY A 140 6.48 -17.19 4.90
CA GLY A 140 5.61 -18.22 5.45
C GLY A 140 4.13 -17.88 5.16
N GLN A 141 3.32 -17.73 6.23
CA GLN A 141 1.92 -17.34 6.11
C GLN A 141 1.64 -15.87 6.52
N GLN A 142 2.70 -15.12 6.81
CA GLN A 142 2.60 -13.75 7.32
C GLN A 142 3.02 -12.74 6.26
N TRP A 143 2.17 -11.72 6.04
CA TRP A 143 2.48 -10.56 5.25
C TRP A 143 3.21 -9.53 6.09
N GLN A 144 4.34 -9.02 5.58
CA GLN A 144 5.13 -7.96 6.23
C GLN A 144 5.52 -6.87 5.24
N ILE A 145 5.50 -5.63 5.70
CA ILE A 145 5.90 -4.45 4.92
C ILE A 145 7.43 -4.41 4.87
N PHE A 146 8.02 -4.41 3.69
CA PHE A 146 9.45 -4.21 3.51
C PHE A 146 9.81 -2.84 2.92
N PHE A 147 8.82 -2.12 2.40
CA PHE A 147 8.99 -0.75 1.93
C PHE A 147 7.70 0.05 2.14
N GLU A 148 7.87 1.32 2.56
CA GLU A 148 6.76 2.29 2.63
C GLU A 148 7.24 3.67 2.17
N GLY A 149 6.41 4.33 1.37
CA GLY A 149 6.67 5.68 0.88
C GLY A 149 5.42 6.54 0.82
N VAL A 150 5.63 7.84 0.98
CA VAL A 150 4.64 8.88 0.69
C VAL A 150 4.88 9.36 -0.73
N ILE A 151 3.85 9.36 -1.56
CA ILE A 151 3.93 9.68 -3.00
C ILE A 151 3.03 10.85 -3.40
N GLY A 152 2.27 11.40 -2.48
CA GLY A 152 1.38 12.55 -2.71
C GLY A 152 0.68 13.06 -1.47
#